data_05ebed8b14a8acb9875135ec885ebe1a
#
_entry.id   05ebed8b14a8acb9875135ec885ebe1a
#
_cell.length_a   1.000
_cell.length_b   1.000
_cell.length_c   1.000
_cell.angle_alpha   90.00
_cell.angle_beta   90.00
_cell.angle_gamma   90.00
#
_symmetry.space_group_name_H-M   'P 1'
#
loop_
_entity.id
_entity.type
_entity.pdbx_description
1 polymer ?
#
loop_
_entity_poly.entity_id
_entity_poly.type
_entity_poly.pdbx_seq_one_letter_code
_entity_poly.pdbx_strand_id
1 'polypeptide(L)'
;GEAAAENFQMDPATRRATIAFAVTMALMVIYGIATNGGASFVILVMIVAAIITGLFARMPVGTIFDSMMEGCGKMMWLFFMFLIFNPFLNFVTQSGAFDALLQLLEPLIGPTGKVGFTLLTVLVGIFGINGAAVAQAMMIDSLFSSFLPTLGISMELWGMIVLIGHQITSFAYPGVDMIGQMGLAHASNIKPMMKLSYFAIIPGTVILAVLASFIL
;
A
#
# COMPACT_ATOMS: atom_id res chain seq x y z
N GLY A 1 -28.10 -15.96 -12.34
CA GLY A 1 -27.47 -16.50 -13.47
C GLY A 1 -26.06 -16.95 -13.09
N GLU A 2 -25.84 -18.23 -12.97
CA GLU A 2 -24.52 -18.84 -12.90
C GLU A 2 -23.84 -18.52 -14.23
N ALA A 3 -22.90 -17.55 -14.23
CA ALA A 3 -21.97 -17.43 -15.35
C ALA A 3 -21.13 -18.70 -15.32
N ALA A 4 -21.30 -19.51 -16.38
CA ALA A 4 -20.50 -20.68 -16.60
C ALA A 4 -19.03 -20.31 -16.38
N ALA A 5 -18.36 -21.04 -15.50
CA ALA A 5 -16.92 -21.03 -15.43
C ALA A 5 -16.43 -21.54 -16.78
N GLU A 6 -16.18 -20.62 -17.72
CA GLU A 6 -15.43 -20.96 -18.92
C GLU A 6 -14.18 -21.67 -18.45
N ASN A 7 -13.93 -22.85 -19.01
CA ASN A 7 -12.69 -23.60 -18.79
C ASN A 7 -11.54 -22.73 -19.31
N PHE A 8 -11.06 -21.82 -18.45
CA PHE A 8 -9.93 -20.95 -18.76
C PHE A 8 -8.67 -21.82 -18.76
N GLN A 9 -8.36 -22.37 -19.94
CA GLN A 9 -7.10 -23.05 -20.16
C GLN A 9 -6.02 -21.99 -20.41
N MET A 10 -5.22 -21.73 -19.40
CA MET A 10 -4.02 -20.90 -19.57
C MET A 10 -3.12 -21.49 -20.67
N ASP A 11 -2.76 -20.64 -21.63
CA ASP A 11 -1.71 -20.97 -22.58
C ASP A 11 -0.43 -21.43 -21.85
N PRO A 12 0.26 -22.50 -22.32
CA PRO A 12 1.46 -23.03 -21.66
C PRO A 12 2.58 -22.01 -21.47
N ALA A 13 2.68 -20.99 -22.33
CA ALA A 13 3.65 -19.90 -22.16
C ALA A 13 3.27 -18.98 -21.00
N THR A 14 2.02 -18.58 -20.94
CA THR A 14 1.47 -17.76 -19.85
C THR A 14 1.59 -18.48 -18.51
N ARG A 15 1.29 -19.77 -18.44
CA ARG A 15 1.44 -20.57 -17.22
C ARG A 15 2.89 -20.60 -16.73
N ARG A 16 3.86 -20.82 -17.64
CA ARG A 16 5.29 -20.79 -17.27
C ARG A 16 5.72 -19.41 -16.76
N ALA A 17 5.31 -18.34 -17.43
CA ALA A 17 5.60 -16.99 -17.04
C ALA A 17 5.03 -16.66 -15.64
N THR A 18 3.79 -17.05 -15.37
CA THR A 18 3.13 -16.85 -14.07
C THR A 18 3.87 -17.58 -12.94
N ILE A 19 4.25 -18.85 -13.18
CA ILE A 19 5.02 -19.63 -12.19
C ILE A 19 6.39 -19.00 -11.97
N ALA A 20 7.09 -18.63 -13.05
CA ALA A 20 8.40 -17.98 -12.96
C ALA A 20 8.33 -16.65 -12.19
N PHE A 21 7.31 -15.84 -12.46
CA PHE A 21 7.06 -14.60 -11.68
C PHE A 21 6.84 -14.89 -10.20
N ALA A 22 5.94 -15.81 -9.87
CA ALA A 22 5.62 -16.13 -8.47
C ALA A 22 6.83 -16.68 -7.71
N VAL A 23 7.60 -17.58 -8.33
CA VAL A 23 8.83 -18.14 -7.74
C VAL A 23 9.89 -17.07 -7.57
N THR A 24 10.14 -16.24 -8.60
CA THR A 24 11.12 -15.15 -8.54
C THR A 24 10.75 -14.16 -7.42
N MET A 25 9.48 -13.76 -7.34
CA MET A 25 9.01 -12.85 -6.29
C MET A 25 9.20 -13.46 -4.90
N ALA A 26 8.82 -14.73 -4.71
CA ALA A 26 9.00 -15.40 -3.41
C ALA A 26 10.47 -15.48 -3.00
N LEU A 27 11.36 -15.87 -3.90
CA LEU A 27 12.81 -15.95 -3.63
C LEU A 27 13.41 -14.58 -3.32
N MET A 28 13.03 -13.55 -4.08
CA MET A 28 13.55 -12.20 -3.89
C MET A 28 13.02 -11.57 -2.59
N VAL A 29 11.77 -11.83 -2.21
CA VAL A 29 11.23 -11.39 -0.92
C VAL A 29 11.98 -12.05 0.23
N ILE A 30 12.18 -13.38 0.19
CA ILE A 30 12.94 -14.11 1.21
C ILE A 30 14.37 -13.56 1.31
N TYR A 31 15.02 -13.35 0.18
CA TYR A 31 16.36 -12.78 0.14
C TYR A 31 16.40 -11.34 0.69
N GLY A 32 15.42 -10.52 0.32
CA GLY A 32 15.28 -9.14 0.82
C GLY A 32 15.13 -9.06 2.33
N ILE A 33 14.32 -9.96 2.91
CA ILE A 33 14.17 -10.06 4.36
C ILE A 33 15.50 -10.51 5.02
N ALA A 34 16.16 -11.51 4.45
CA ALA A 34 17.42 -12.04 5.00
C ALA A 34 18.57 -11.03 4.94
N THR A 35 18.56 -10.11 3.96
CA THR A 35 19.63 -9.12 3.77
C THR A 35 19.26 -7.70 4.23
N ASN A 36 18.08 -7.52 4.85
CA ASN A 36 17.53 -6.21 5.19
C ASN A 36 17.49 -5.25 3.99
N GLY A 37 17.06 -5.75 2.83
CA GLY A 37 17.01 -5.01 1.59
C GLY A 37 16.04 -3.82 1.67
N GLY A 38 16.58 -2.61 1.39
CA GLY A 38 15.78 -1.38 1.37
C GLY A 38 15.09 -1.11 0.03
N ALA A 39 14.63 0.12 -0.17
CA ALA A 39 13.91 0.53 -1.39
C ALA A 39 14.68 0.27 -2.70
N SER A 40 16.01 0.45 -2.70
CA SER A 40 16.85 0.16 -3.87
C SER A 40 16.82 -1.32 -4.24
N PHE A 41 16.70 -2.22 -3.25
CA PHE A 41 16.56 -3.65 -3.50
C PHE A 41 15.22 -3.96 -4.17
N VAL A 42 14.13 -3.30 -3.77
CA VAL A 42 12.80 -3.47 -4.40
C VAL A 42 12.86 -3.11 -5.90
N ILE A 43 13.57 -2.06 -6.27
CA ILE A 43 13.77 -1.68 -7.68
C ILE A 43 14.46 -2.82 -8.44
N LEU A 44 15.51 -3.39 -7.86
CA LEU A 44 16.21 -4.53 -8.45
C LEU A 44 15.28 -5.74 -8.63
N VAL A 45 14.47 -6.05 -7.60
CA VAL A 45 13.45 -7.13 -7.66
C VAL A 45 12.51 -6.93 -8.83
N MET A 46 11.97 -5.73 -9.01
CA MET A 46 11.03 -5.43 -10.10
C MET A 46 11.66 -5.65 -11.48
N ILE A 47 12.89 -5.19 -11.68
CA ILE A 47 13.60 -5.36 -12.94
C ILE A 47 13.90 -6.84 -13.21
N VAL A 48 14.44 -7.55 -12.23
CA VAL A 48 14.79 -8.97 -12.35
C VAL A 48 13.54 -9.81 -12.61
N ALA A 49 12.45 -9.57 -11.87
CA ALA A 49 11.20 -10.28 -12.04
C ALA A 49 10.59 -10.05 -13.44
N ALA A 50 10.65 -8.82 -13.96
CA ALA A 50 10.17 -8.51 -15.30
C ALA A 50 10.96 -9.26 -16.38
N ILE A 51 12.29 -9.24 -16.29
CA ILE A 51 13.16 -9.93 -17.26
C ILE A 51 12.94 -11.46 -17.21
N ILE A 52 12.97 -12.06 -16.02
CA ILE A 52 12.78 -13.51 -15.86
C ILE A 52 11.41 -13.92 -16.39
N THR A 53 10.36 -13.19 -16.03
CA THR A 53 9.00 -13.48 -16.49
C THR A 53 8.90 -13.43 -18.01
N GLY A 54 9.44 -12.39 -18.64
CA GLY A 54 9.46 -12.24 -20.08
C GLY A 54 10.22 -13.35 -20.80
N LEU A 55 11.37 -13.78 -20.28
CA LEU A 55 12.15 -14.91 -20.83
C LEU A 55 11.38 -16.22 -20.73
N PHE A 56 10.72 -16.52 -19.61
CA PHE A 56 9.91 -17.71 -19.46
C PHE A 56 8.63 -17.68 -20.31
N ALA A 57 8.12 -16.48 -20.62
CA ALA A 57 7.07 -16.28 -21.62
C ALA A 57 7.57 -16.48 -23.06
N ARG A 58 8.88 -16.69 -23.29
CA ARG A 58 9.54 -16.72 -24.60
C ARG A 58 9.38 -15.45 -25.40
N MET A 59 9.33 -14.30 -24.73
CA MET A 59 9.28 -13.00 -25.39
C MET A 59 10.67 -12.64 -25.93
N PRO A 60 10.77 -12.01 -27.10
CA PRO A 60 12.00 -11.39 -27.56
C PRO A 60 12.50 -10.34 -26.56
N VAL A 61 13.79 -10.25 -26.36
CA VAL A 61 14.40 -9.32 -25.38
C VAL A 61 13.97 -7.87 -25.62
N GLY A 62 13.91 -7.44 -26.89
CA GLY A 62 13.39 -6.11 -27.25
C GLY A 62 11.99 -5.88 -26.74
N THR A 63 11.07 -6.84 -26.95
CA THR A 63 9.69 -6.75 -26.48
C THR A 63 9.58 -6.68 -24.97
N ILE A 64 10.48 -7.34 -24.22
CA ILE A 64 10.51 -7.24 -22.75
C ILE A 64 10.83 -5.81 -22.33
N PHE A 65 11.86 -5.19 -22.92
CA PHE A 65 12.22 -3.81 -22.62
C PHE A 65 11.13 -2.81 -23.05
N ASP A 66 10.52 -3.00 -24.21
CA ASP A 66 9.43 -2.14 -24.69
C ASP A 66 8.24 -2.19 -23.71
N SER A 67 7.88 -3.40 -23.24
CA SER A 67 6.79 -3.56 -22.24
C SER A 67 7.14 -2.92 -20.90
N MET A 68 8.41 -3.00 -20.48
CA MET A 68 8.87 -2.30 -19.27
C MET A 68 8.76 -0.78 -19.42
N MET A 69 9.18 -0.23 -20.58
CA MET A 69 9.08 1.20 -20.86
C MET A 69 7.63 1.67 -20.95
N GLU A 70 6.76 0.88 -21.56
CA GLU A 70 5.32 1.17 -21.57
C GLU A 70 4.74 1.20 -20.15
N GLY A 71 5.12 0.24 -19.30
CA GLY A 71 4.75 0.21 -17.89
C GLY A 71 5.22 1.46 -17.14
N CYS A 72 6.47 1.87 -17.31
CA CYS A 72 7.01 3.10 -16.76
C CYS A 72 6.24 4.34 -17.22
N GLY A 73 5.89 4.39 -18.50
CA GLY A 73 5.11 5.49 -19.08
C GLY A 73 3.75 5.65 -18.40
N LYS A 74 3.06 4.55 -18.10
CA LYS A 74 1.76 4.55 -17.39
C LYS A 74 1.87 5.07 -15.95
N MET A 75 3.04 4.99 -15.33
CA MET A 75 3.30 5.45 -13.96
C MET A 75 3.97 6.82 -13.90
N MET A 76 4.22 7.48 -15.02
CA MET A 76 4.93 8.76 -15.06
C MET A 76 4.22 9.86 -14.27
N TRP A 77 2.90 9.84 -14.19
CA TRP A 77 2.13 10.77 -13.37
C TRP A 77 2.47 10.67 -11.88
N LEU A 78 2.75 9.45 -11.38
CA LEU A 78 3.21 9.23 -10.00
C LEU A 78 4.57 9.89 -9.75
N PHE A 79 5.50 9.76 -10.71
CA PHE A 79 6.81 10.42 -10.61
C PHE A 79 6.66 11.93 -10.46
N PHE A 80 5.87 12.57 -11.31
CA PHE A 80 5.62 14.02 -11.21
C PHE A 80 4.86 14.39 -9.93
N MET A 81 3.92 13.57 -9.49
CA MET A 81 3.24 13.80 -8.23
C MET A 81 4.25 13.82 -7.06
N PHE A 82 5.16 12.86 -6.96
CA PHE A 82 6.18 12.84 -5.91
C PHE A 82 7.18 13.99 -6.02
N LEU A 83 7.51 14.40 -7.23
CA LEU A 83 8.40 15.54 -7.47
C LEU A 83 7.80 16.86 -6.93
N ILE A 84 6.49 17.04 -7.07
CA ILE A 84 5.77 18.22 -6.55
C ILE A 84 5.45 18.06 -5.06
N PHE A 85 5.25 16.83 -4.57
CA PHE A 85 4.82 16.57 -3.21
C PHE A 85 5.86 16.99 -2.15
N ASN A 86 7.14 16.78 -2.41
CA ASN A 86 8.21 17.20 -1.49
C ASN A 86 8.26 18.72 -1.25
N PRO A 87 8.29 19.59 -2.27
CA PRO A 87 8.15 21.03 -2.08
C PRO A 87 6.85 21.42 -1.37
N PHE A 88 5.73 20.77 -1.70
CA PHE A 88 4.45 20.98 -1.04
C PHE A 88 4.53 20.71 0.46
N LEU A 89 5.07 19.56 0.89
CA LEU A 89 5.26 19.23 2.30
C LEU A 89 6.15 20.27 3.00
N ASN A 90 7.24 20.73 2.36
CA ASN A 90 8.10 21.76 2.90
C ASN A 90 7.32 23.09 3.15
N PHE A 91 6.48 23.51 2.21
CA PHE A 91 5.64 24.69 2.39
C PHE A 91 4.64 24.52 3.54
N VAL A 92 3.99 23.35 3.64
CA VAL A 92 3.07 23.04 4.74
C VAL A 92 3.80 23.07 6.09
N THR A 93 5.00 22.50 6.16
CA THR A 93 5.82 22.55 7.39
C THR A 93 6.21 23.98 7.75
N GLN A 94 6.71 24.76 6.79
CA GLN A 94 7.12 26.15 7.02
C GLN A 94 5.95 27.07 7.37
N SER A 95 4.74 26.76 6.94
CA SER A 95 3.53 27.52 7.30
C SER A 95 3.08 27.30 8.75
N GLY A 96 3.67 26.35 9.47
CA GLY A 96 3.24 25.97 10.82
C GLY A 96 1.91 25.20 10.86
N ALA A 97 1.39 24.75 9.69
CA ALA A 97 0.12 24.04 9.61
C ALA A 97 0.16 22.72 10.37
N PHE A 98 1.30 22.01 10.35
CA PHE A 98 1.47 20.78 11.12
C PHE A 98 1.45 21.04 12.62
N ASP A 99 2.13 22.10 13.10
CA ASP A 99 2.12 22.46 14.52
C ASP A 99 0.72 22.84 14.99
N ALA A 100 -0.03 23.60 14.17
CA ALA A 100 -1.42 23.95 14.46
C ALA A 100 -2.32 22.71 14.53
N LEU A 101 -2.14 21.76 13.62
CA LEU A 101 -2.89 20.49 13.62
C LEU A 101 -2.52 19.64 14.84
N LEU A 102 -1.24 19.58 15.22
CA LEU A 102 -0.79 18.89 16.42
C LEU A 102 -1.41 19.46 17.68
N GLN A 103 -1.44 20.77 17.85
CA GLN A 103 -2.10 21.45 18.98
C GLN A 103 -3.60 21.13 19.05
N LEU A 104 -4.25 20.99 17.90
CA LEU A 104 -5.68 20.61 17.82
C LEU A 104 -5.92 19.14 18.22
N LEU A 105 -4.97 18.26 17.92
CA LEU A 105 -5.07 16.82 18.19
C LEU A 105 -4.54 16.44 19.57
N GLU A 106 -3.63 17.22 20.16
CA GLU A 106 -3.03 16.94 21.47
C GLU A 106 -4.06 16.65 22.57
N PRO A 107 -5.16 17.43 22.72
CA PRO A 107 -6.20 17.14 23.70
C PRO A 107 -6.93 15.80 23.49
N LEU A 108 -6.94 15.31 22.26
CA LEU A 108 -7.55 14.03 21.91
C LEU A 108 -6.63 12.85 22.15
N ILE A 109 -5.31 13.08 21.95
CA ILE A 109 -4.29 12.03 22.05
C ILE A 109 -3.84 11.85 23.51
N GLY A 110 -3.64 12.95 24.24
CA GLY A 110 -3.09 12.93 25.60
C GLY A 110 -3.83 12.00 26.58
N PRO A 111 -5.17 12.10 26.71
CA PRO A 111 -5.94 11.26 27.64
C PRO A 111 -6.01 9.78 27.24
N THR A 112 -5.88 9.47 25.96
CA THR A 112 -6.07 8.11 25.41
C THR A 112 -4.77 7.33 25.25
N GLY A 113 -3.62 8.00 25.37
CA GLY A 113 -2.30 7.41 25.33
C GLY A 113 -2.00 6.66 24.02
N LYS A 114 -1.16 5.63 24.10
CA LYS A 114 -0.70 4.80 22.98
C LYS A 114 -1.85 4.21 22.17
N VAL A 115 -2.89 3.70 22.83
CA VAL A 115 -4.03 3.04 22.18
C VAL A 115 -4.87 4.05 21.36
N GLY A 116 -5.20 5.19 21.96
CA GLY A 116 -5.97 6.22 21.27
C GLY A 116 -5.23 6.83 20.10
N PHE A 117 -3.94 7.05 20.23
CA PHE A 117 -3.08 7.50 19.14
C PHE A 117 -3.05 6.48 17.99
N THR A 118 -2.86 5.19 18.30
CA THR A 118 -2.90 4.10 17.31
C THR A 118 -4.24 4.09 16.58
N LEU A 119 -5.35 4.16 17.32
CA LEU A 119 -6.69 4.18 16.73
C LEU A 119 -6.89 5.39 15.81
N LEU A 120 -6.53 6.59 16.27
CA LEU A 120 -6.65 7.82 15.49
C LEU A 120 -5.86 7.72 14.18
N THR A 121 -4.59 7.32 14.28
CA THR A 121 -3.69 7.25 13.11
C THR A 121 -4.14 6.21 12.10
N VAL A 122 -4.59 5.05 12.57
CA VAL A 122 -5.14 4.00 11.69
C VAL A 122 -6.41 4.48 11.00
N LEU A 123 -7.33 5.17 11.71
CA LEU A 123 -8.53 5.72 11.09
C LEU A 123 -8.22 6.81 10.07
N VAL A 124 -7.28 7.71 10.38
CA VAL A 124 -6.79 8.72 9.41
C VAL A 124 -6.19 8.03 8.19
N GLY A 125 -5.44 6.95 8.38
CA GLY A 125 -4.92 6.13 7.29
C GLY A 125 -6.02 5.50 6.45
N ILE A 126 -6.98 4.83 7.07
CA ILE A 126 -8.08 4.13 6.38
C ILE A 126 -8.94 5.09 5.55
N PHE A 127 -9.30 6.23 6.12
CA PHE A 127 -10.14 7.24 5.47
C PHE A 127 -9.35 8.34 4.75
N GLY A 128 -8.09 8.08 4.45
CA GLY A 128 -7.19 9.00 3.75
C GLY A 128 -7.36 9.01 2.23
N ILE A 129 -6.27 9.24 1.52
CA ILE A 129 -6.28 9.44 0.06
C ILE A 129 -6.15 8.10 -0.67
N ASN A 130 -7.22 7.68 -1.33
CA ASN A 130 -7.19 6.48 -2.17
C ASN A 130 -6.31 6.71 -3.41
N GLY A 131 -5.48 5.71 -3.74
CA GLY A 131 -4.59 5.75 -4.90
C GLY A 131 -3.26 6.51 -4.70
N ALA A 132 -3.04 7.11 -3.54
CA ALA A 132 -1.80 7.83 -3.21
C ALA A 132 -1.16 7.31 -1.91
N ALA A 133 -1.12 6.00 -1.74
CA ALA A 133 -0.73 5.31 -0.51
C ALA A 133 0.62 5.77 0.06
N VAL A 134 1.65 5.92 -0.80
CA VAL A 134 2.98 6.34 -0.34
C VAL A 134 2.99 7.81 0.10
N ALA A 135 2.31 8.68 -0.64
CA ALA A 135 2.19 10.09 -0.28
C ALA A 135 1.44 10.26 1.05
N GLN A 136 0.39 9.48 1.25
CA GLN A 136 -0.36 9.45 2.51
C GLN A 136 0.51 8.94 3.67
N ALA A 137 1.28 7.88 3.48
CA ALA A 137 2.20 7.36 4.50
C ALA A 137 3.25 8.41 4.89
N MET A 138 3.85 9.10 3.92
CA MET A 138 4.79 10.20 4.18
C MET A 138 4.15 11.36 4.93
N MET A 139 2.91 11.72 4.61
CA MET A 139 2.17 12.76 5.31
C MET A 139 1.88 12.36 6.76
N ILE A 140 1.38 11.15 6.99
CA ILE A 140 1.12 10.61 8.33
C ILE A 140 2.39 10.58 9.16
N ASP A 141 3.51 10.14 8.57
CA ASP A 141 4.80 10.11 9.25
C ASP A 141 5.26 11.54 9.62
N SER A 142 5.18 12.47 8.69
CA SER A 142 5.55 13.89 8.94
C SER A 142 4.69 14.54 10.02
N LEU A 143 3.41 14.16 10.12
CA LEU A 143 2.48 14.73 11.11
C LEU A 143 2.67 14.12 12.50
N PHE A 144 2.87 12.83 12.59
CA PHE A 144 2.69 12.09 13.83
C PHE A 144 3.97 11.49 14.43
N SER A 145 5.07 11.41 13.66
CA SER A 145 6.30 10.78 14.13
C SER A 145 6.91 11.47 15.38
N SER A 146 6.67 12.77 15.57
CA SER A 146 7.12 13.49 16.76
C SER A 146 6.48 13.03 18.08
N PHE A 147 5.31 12.36 18.03
CA PHE A 147 4.64 11.82 19.22
C PHE A 147 5.15 10.45 19.65
N LEU A 148 5.86 9.72 18.79
CA LEU A 148 6.26 8.33 19.04
C LEU A 148 7.07 8.18 20.34
N PRO A 149 8.12 8.99 20.60
CA PRO A 149 8.89 8.87 21.82
C PRO A 149 8.07 9.17 23.08
N THR A 150 7.20 10.18 23.00
CA THR A 150 6.37 10.61 24.14
C THR A 150 5.33 9.56 24.52
N LEU A 151 4.81 8.82 23.56
CA LEU A 151 3.80 7.78 23.76
C LEU A 151 4.40 6.38 23.95
N GLY A 152 5.72 6.24 23.88
CA GLY A 152 6.40 4.94 23.98
C GLY A 152 6.03 3.99 22.83
N ILE A 153 5.86 4.53 21.62
CA ILE A 153 5.54 3.75 20.43
C ILE A 153 6.84 3.31 19.76
N SER A 154 7.01 2.02 19.59
CA SER A 154 8.16 1.45 18.89
C SER A 154 8.09 1.73 17.38
N MET A 155 9.23 1.73 16.69
CA MET A 155 9.26 1.91 15.22
C MET A 155 8.57 0.75 14.49
N GLU A 156 8.56 -0.45 15.07
CA GLU A 156 7.87 -1.62 14.53
C GLU A 156 6.35 -1.41 14.56
N LEU A 157 5.83 -0.97 15.70
CA LEU A 157 4.40 -0.63 15.82
C LEU A 157 4.04 0.53 14.88
N TRP A 158 4.88 1.55 14.80
CA TRP A 158 4.67 2.68 13.91
C TRP A 158 4.59 2.27 12.45
N GLY A 159 5.57 1.50 11.97
CA GLY A 159 5.57 0.97 10.62
C GLY A 159 4.33 0.15 10.31
N MET A 160 3.88 -0.68 11.26
CA MET A 160 2.66 -1.48 11.15
C MET A 160 1.41 -0.59 11.07
N ILE A 161 1.27 0.43 11.91
CA ILE A 161 0.14 1.37 11.92
C ILE A 161 0.03 2.10 10.57
N VAL A 162 1.14 2.65 10.09
CA VAL A 162 1.18 3.38 8.82
C VAL A 162 0.87 2.45 7.65
N LEU A 163 1.48 1.26 7.62
CA LEU A 163 1.26 0.27 6.56
C LEU A 163 -0.21 -0.20 6.51
N ILE A 164 -0.76 -0.59 7.65
CA ILE A 164 -2.15 -1.06 7.75
C ILE A 164 -3.11 0.05 7.35
N GLY A 165 -2.95 1.24 7.91
CA GLY A 165 -3.85 2.36 7.63
C GLY A 165 -3.99 2.62 6.14
N HIS A 166 -2.87 2.75 5.43
CA HIS A 166 -2.93 3.09 4.02
C HIS A 166 -3.34 1.92 3.11
N GLN A 167 -3.03 0.68 3.45
CA GLN A 167 -3.46 -0.48 2.65
C GLN A 167 -4.98 -0.66 2.69
N ILE A 168 -5.60 -0.41 3.82
CA ILE A 168 -7.05 -0.57 4.00
C ILE A 168 -7.85 0.56 3.34
N THR A 169 -7.23 1.68 2.97
CA THR A 169 -7.87 2.75 2.20
C THR A 169 -8.53 2.22 0.91
N SER A 170 -7.92 1.23 0.26
CA SER A 170 -8.47 0.56 -0.93
C SER A 170 -9.82 -0.12 -0.69
N PHE A 171 -10.18 -0.40 0.56
CA PHE A 171 -11.44 -0.99 0.98
C PHE A 171 -12.44 0.03 1.54
N ALA A 172 -11.98 1.23 1.90
CA ALA A 172 -12.85 2.27 2.47
C ALA A 172 -13.72 2.95 1.41
N TYR A 173 -13.25 3.02 0.17
CA TYR A 173 -13.93 3.70 -0.92
C TYR A 173 -13.99 2.84 -2.18
N PRO A 174 -15.03 3.03 -3.04
CA PRO A 174 -15.11 2.40 -4.35
C PRO A 174 -14.10 3.06 -5.31
N GLY A 175 -12.81 2.89 -5.02
CA GLY A 175 -11.72 3.46 -5.79
C GLY A 175 -11.24 2.56 -6.93
N VAL A 176 -10.19 3.02 -7.63
CA VAL A 176 -9.61 2.35 -8.81
C VAL A 176 -9.19 0.92 -8.47
N ASP A 177 -8.61 0.69 -7.28
CA ASP A 177 -8.14 -0.64 -6.85
C ASP A 177 -9.30 -1.62 -6.70
N MET A 178 -10.37 -1.21 -6.01
CA MET A 178 -11.56 -2.05 -5.83
C MET A 178 -12.26 -2.33 -7.17
N ILE A 179 -12.42 -1.31 -8.00
CA ILE A 179 -13.04 -1.45 -9.33
C ILE A 179 -12.19 -2.35 -10.23
N GLY A 180 -10.87 -2.21 -10.19
CA GLY A 180 -9.94 -3.05 -10.92
C GLY A 180 -10.04 -4.53 -10.51
N GLN A 181 -10.05 -4.82 -9.22
CA GLN A 181 -10.23 -6.18 -8.68
C GLN A 181 -11.59 -6.77 -9.07
N MET A 182 -12.67 -5.98 -9.00
CA MET A 182 -14.00 -6.39 -9.44
C MET A 182 -14.05 -6.68 -10.93
N GLY A 183 -13.36 -5.87 -11.75
CA GLY A 183 -13.24 -6.10 -13.19
C GLY A 183 -12.57 -7.42 -13.51
N LEU A 184 -11.47 -7.76 -12.81
CA LEU A 184 -10.79 -9.06 -12.94
C LEU A 184 -11.66 -10.23 -12.50
N ALA A 185 -12.49 -10.03 -11.47
CA ALA A 185 -13.43 -11.02 -10.96
C ALA A 185 -14.76 -11.09 -11.78
N HIS A 186 -14.88 -10.31 -12.85
CA HIS A 186 -16.13 -10.14 -13.62
C HIS A 186 -17.35 -9.81 -12.76
N ALA A 187 -17.12 -9.11 -11.63
CA ALA A 187 -18.16 -8.73 -10.67
C ALA A 187 -18.69 -7.34 -11.00
N SER A 188 -20.00 -7.19 -11.20
CA SER A 188 -20.63 -5.90 -11.51
C SER A 188 -21.26 -5.21 -10.29
N ASN A 189 -21.45 -5.95 -9.18
CA ASN A 189 -22.15 -5.44 -8.01
C ASN A 189 -21.16 -5.13 -6.88
N ILE A 190 -20.97 -3.85 -6.58
CA ILE A 190 -20.05 -3.38 -5.54
C ILE A 190 -20.58 -3.54 -4.10
N LYS A 191 -21.91 -3.69 -3.91
CA LYS A 191 -22.54 -3.71 -2.58
C LYS A 191 -22.00 -4.82 -1.66
N PRO A 192 -21.80 -6.07 -2.10
CA PRO A 192 -21.21 -7.13 -1.26
C PRO A 192 -19.79 -6.80 -0.81
N MET A 193 -18.98 -6.23 -1.71
CA MET A 193 -17.61 -5.80 -1.41
C MET A 193 -17.59 -4.70 -0.32
N MET A 194 -18.42 -3.68 -0.48
CA MET A 194 -18.55 -2.60 0.51
C MET A 194 -19.06 -3.12 1.85
N LYS A 195 -20.01 -4.06 1.86
CA LYS A 195 -20.47 -4.71 3.10
C LYS A 195 -19.34 -5.45 3.78
N LEU A 196 -18.58 -6.27 3.05
CA LEU A 196 -17.42 -6.98 3.58
C LEU A 196 -16.39 -6.00 4.16
N SER A 197 -16.11 -4.92 3.45
CA SER A 197 -15.18 -3.88 3.89
C SER A 197 -15.58 -3.25 5.22
N TYR A 198 -16.80 -2.74 5.32
CA TYR A 198 -17.25 -2.01 6.50
C TYR A 198 -17.60 -2.89 7.70
N PHE A 199 -18.05 -4.13 7.48
CA PHE A 199 -18.46 -5.01 8.58
C PHE A 199 -17.39 -6.02 9.02
N ALA A 200 -16.40 -6.31 8.19
CA ALA A 200 -15.36 -7.28 8.53
C ALA A 200 -13.94 -6.71 8.40
N ILE A 201 -13.55 -6.17 7.22
CA ILE A 201 -12.14 -5.80 6.97
C ILE A 201 -11.73 -4.62 7.83
N ILE A 202 -12.45 -3.50 7.76
CA ILE A 202 -12.12 -2.29 8.52
C ILE A 202 -12.18 -2.54 10.04
N PRO A 203 -13.27 -3.07 10.62
CA PRO A 203 -13.30 -3.35 12.05
C PRO A 203 -12.23 -4.37 12.49
N GLY A 204 -12.04 -5.44 11.72
CA GLY A 204 -11.00 -6.43 12.00
C GLY A 204 -9.60 -5.83 12.02
N THR A 205 -9.31 -4.96 11.07
CA THR A 205 -8.01 -4.26 10.98
C THR A 205 -7.80 -3.30 12.14
N VAL A 206 -8.82 -2.54 12.50
CA VAL A 206 -8.78 -1.63 13.66
C VAL A 206 -8.53 -2.43 14.95
N ILE A 207 -9.23 -3.54 15.14
CA ILE A 207 -9.02 -4.43 16.30
C ILE A 207 -7.59 -4.96 16.31
N LEU A 208 -7.06 -5.44 15.20
CA LEU A 208 -5.68 -5.92 15.10
C LEU A 208 -4.66 -4.84 15.44
N ALA A 209 -4.84 -3.62 14.95
CA ALA A 209 -3.96 -2.50 15.25
C ALA A 209 -3.98 -2.14 16.74
N VAL A 210 -5.17 -2.13 17.35
CA VAL A 210 -5.32 -1.90 18.79
C VAL A 210 -4.66 -3.02 19.59
N LEU A 211 -4.88 -4.28 19.24
CA LEU A 211 -4.21 -5.41 19.90
C LEU A 211 -2.69 -5.32 19.77
N ALA A 212 -2.18 -4.97 18.60
CA ALA A 212 -0.75 -4.77 18.38
C ALA A 212 -0.17 -3.68 19.31
N SER A 213 -0.92 -2.62 19.60
CA SER A 213 -0.48 -1.55 20.49
C SER A 213 -0.29 -1.99 21.95
N PHE A 214 -0.85 -3.15 22.36
CA PHE A 214 -0.62 -3.74 23.67
C PHE A 214 0.57 -4.70 23.70
N ILE A 215 0.98 -5.23 22.54
CA ILE A 215 2.01 -6.26 22.42
C ILE A 215 3.36 -5.64 22.05
N LEU A 216 3.36 -4.66 21.16
CA LEU A 216 4.52 -3.94 20.62
C LEU A 216 4.65 -2.55 21.23
#